data_57a6cbe6c20078e08df971d0e4fb33f3
#
_entry.id   57a6cbe6c20078e08df971d0e4fb33f3
#
_cell.length_a   1.000
_cell.length_b   1.000
_cell.length_c   1.000
_cell.angle_alpha   90.00
_cell.angle_beta   90.00
_cell.angle_gamma   90.00
#
_symmetry.space_group_name_H-M   'P 1'
#
loop_
_entity.id
_entity.type
_entity.pdbx_description
1 polymer ?
#
loop_
_entity_poly.entity_id
_entity_poly.type
_entity_poly.pdbx_seq_one_letter_code
_entity_poly.pdbx_strand_id
1 'polypeptide(L)'
;MNKREATKKIHVGGVPHGGGAAVTVQSMCNTKTWDVEATVSQIKALRAAGCEIVRLAVPDMRSAQAISAIKERVDIPLVADIHFDYRLALACAERGIDKIRINPGNIGGEENVKAVAMACKARHIPIRIGVNAGSLEKRLIEKYGHPCPEAMVESARGHAALLEKFGFEDICLSMKASSVPLTVAAYRLAAESFPYPLHLGVTETGTEWNGTIRSAVGIGTLLCEGIGDTIRVSLTADPVKEVSAGIAILKAAGLRKDGVRFVSCPTCGRTEIDLIGLAGQVEERVKNLNRDITVAVIGCVVNGPGEAREADYGIAGGREKGLLFKKGQVLGTYPYDQLCDALVELIERDGEQ
;
A
#
# COMPACT_ATOMS: atom_id res chain seq x y z
N MET A 1 -16.83 13.87 -7.63
CA MET A 1 -16.47 13.97 -6.21
C MET A 1 -15.53 12.80 -5.91
N ASN A 2 -14.37 13.03 -5.34
CA ASN A 2 -13.46 11.93 -4.98
C ASN A 2 -14.11 11.11 -3.86
N LYS A 3 -14.38 9.83 -4.11
CA LYS A 3 -15.07 8.94 -3.16
C LYS A 3 -14.34 8.84 -1.81
N ARG A 4 -12.99 8.99 -1.80
CA ARG A 4 -12.18 9.02 -0.58
C ARG A 4 -12.43 10.23 0.31
N GLU A 5 -12.76 11.38 -0.25
CA GLU A 5 -13.07 12.60 0.52
C GLU A 5 -14.37 12.46 1.31
N ALA A 6 -15.29 11.58 0.83
CA ALA A 6 -16.57 11.33 1.47
C ALA A 6 -16.52 10.26 2.57
N THR A 7 -15.40 9.55 2.73
CA THR A 7 -15.27 8.52 3.78
C THR A 7 -15.06 9.14 5.16
N LYS A 8 -15.54 8.46 6.21
CA LYS A 8 -15.28 8.86 7.60
C LYS A 8 -13.79 8.84 7.88
N LYS A 9 -13.29 9.85 8.56
CA LYS A 9 -11.90 9.91 9.00
C LYS A 9 -11.73 9.19 10.32
N ILE A 10 -10.82 8.21 10.35
CA ILE A 10 -10.39 7.49 11.55
C ILE A 10 -8.88 7.63 11.73
N HIS A 11 -8.35 7.29 12.90
CA HIS A 11 -6.91 7.36 13.18
C HIS A 11 -6.38 6.01 13.64
N VAL A 12 -5.25 5.60 13.08
CA VAL A 12 -4.52 4.39 13.48
C VAL A 12 -3.20 4.83 14.12
N GLY A 13 -3.16 4.86 15.42
CA GLY A 13 -2.05 5.52 16.16
C GLY A 13 -1.82 6.96 15.70
N GLY A 14 -1.47 7.75 15.35
CA GLY A 14 -1.39 9.12 14.78
C GLY A 14 -1.63 9.21 13.26
N VAL A 15 -1.80 8.08 12.57
CA VAL A 15 -1.96 8.06 11.10
C VAL A 15 -3.43 8.14 10.70
N PRO A 16 -3.85 9.21 9.97
CA PRO A 16 -5.23 9.37 9.53
C PRO A 16 -5.57 8.44 8.35
N HIS A 17 -6.80 7.91 8.35
CA HIS A 17 -7.38 7.10 7.27
C HIS A 17 -8.76 7.63 6.91
N GLY A 18 -9.07 7.77 5.64
CA GLY A 18 -10.34 8.33 5.16
C GLY A 18 -10.39 9.85 5.21
N GLY A 19 -11.51 10.41 4.76
CA GLY A 19 -11.74 11.86 4.70
C GLY A 19 -10.73 12.60 3.83
N GLY A 20 -10.26 11.98 2.74
CA GLY A 20 -9.29 12.56 1.82
C GLY A 20 -7.83 12.56 2.31
N ALA A 21 -7.52 11.89 3.44
CA ALA A 21 -6.14 11.72 3.90
C ALA A 21 -5.27 10.98 2.86
N ALA A 22 -3.95 11.15 2.94
CA ALA A 22 -3.02 10.44 2.08
C ALA A 22 -3.20 8.92 2.18
N VAL A 23 -3.12 8.22 1.05
CA VAL A 23 -3.24 6.76 1.03
C VAL A 23 -1.99 6.14 1.62
N THR A 24 -2.16 5.30 2.64
CA THR A 24 -1.05 4.68 3.36
C THR A 24 -0.75 3.27 2.88
N VAL A 25 0.55 2.89 2.94
CA VAL A 25 1.02 1.54 2.67
C VAL A 25 1.11 0.77 3.98
N GLN A 26 0.36 -0.33 4.08
CA GLN A 26 0.46 -1.30 5.15
C GLN A 26 1.15 -2.57 4.67
N SER A 27 2.01 -3.17 5.49
CA SER A 27 2.51 -4.54 5.29
C SER A 27 2.22 -5.42 6.50
N MET A 28 2.67 -6.65 6.48
CA MET A 28 2.44 -7.63 7.55
C MET A 28 3.72 -8.42 7.82
N CYS A 29 4.08 -8.54 9.09
CA CYS A 29 5.17 -9.42 9.48
C CYS A 29 4.84 -10.88 9.20
N ASN A 30 5.85 -11.64 8.80
CA ASN A 30 5.79 -13.10 8.67
C ASN A 30 6.52 -13.81 9.83
N THR A 31 7.09 -13.05 10.77
CA THR A 31 7.65 -13.55 12.03
C THR A 31 6.57 -14.02 12.98
N LYS A 32 6.93 -14.84 13.94
CA LYS A 32 6.03 -15.18 15.05
C LYS A 32 5.97 -14.00 16.00
N THR A 33 4.80 -13.42 16.22
CA THR A 33 4.62 -12.20 17.03
C THR A 33 5.16 -12.30 18.44
N TRP A 34 5.13 -13.50 19.05
CA TRP A 34 5.73 -13.74 20.36
C TRP A 34 7.26 -13.72 20.36
N ASP A 35 7.92 -13.83 19.21
CA ASP A 35 9.36 -13.58 19.06
C ASP A 35 9.57 -12.08 18.85
N VAL A 36 9.71 -11.37 19.97
CA VAL A 36 9.80 -9.90 20.00
C VAL A 36 11.02 -9.39 19.21
N GLU A 37 12.17 -10.05 19.34
CA GLU A 37 13.40 -9.62 18.65
C GLU A 37 13.27 -9.70 17.14
N ALA A 38 12.85 -10.85 16.63
CA ALA A 38 12.66 -11.05 15.19
C ALA A 38 11.57 -10.10 14.65
N THR A 39 10.46 -9.92 15.40
CA THR A 39 9.35 -9.07 14.98
C THR A 39 9.73 -7.59 14.95
N VAL A 40 10.43 -7.09 15.96
CA VAL A 40 10.94 -5.70 16.00
C VAL A 40 11.94 -5.46 14.87
N SER A 41 12.85 -6.40 14.63
CA SER A 41 13.81 -6.29 13.51
C SER A 41 13.08 -6.17 12.16
N GLN A 42 12.08 -7.02 11.91
CA GLN A 42 11.31 -6.96 10.68
C GLN A 42 10.47 -5.69 10.56
N ILE A 43 9.84 -5.22 11.63
CA ILE A 43 9.11 -3.94 11.64
C ILE A 43 10.02 -2.78 11.26
N LYS A 44 11.24 -2.73 11.80
CA LYS A 44 12.23 -1.68 11.47
C LYS A 44 12.63 -1.74 9.99
N ALA A 45 12.82 -2.93 9.44
CA ALA A 45 13.11 -3.11 8.01
C ALA A 45 11.94 -2.64 7.13
N LEU A 46 10.69 -3.00 7.48
CA LEU A 46 9.49 -2.54 6.79
C LEU A 46 9.35 -1.01 6.85
N ARG A 47 9.59 -0.40 8.03
CA ARG A 47 9.56 1.06 8.18
C ARG A 47 10.63 1.74 7.32
N ALA A 48 11.85 1.22 7.32
CA ALA A 48 12.94 1.74 6.49
C ALA A 48 12.62 1.69 5.00
N ALA A 49 11.83 0.69 4.57
CA ALA A 49 11.31 0.59 3.19
C ALA A 49 10.15 1.55 2.90
N GLY A 50 9.66 2.32 3.88
CA GLY A 50 8.56 3.28 3.71
C GLY A 50 7.18 2.74 4.08
N CYS A 51 7.09 1.62 4.82
CA CYS A 51 5.84 1.14 5.39
C CYS A 51 5.35 2.11 6.47
N GLU A 52 4.05 2.39 6.48
CA GLU A 52 3.46 3.37 7.39
C GLU A 52 2.64 2.72 8.50
N ILE A 53 2.23 1.46 8.32
CA ILE A 53 1.48 0.67 9.30
C ILE A 53 1.88 -0.79 9.16
N VAL A 54 2.13 -1.48 10.27
CA VAL A 54 2.50 -2.90 10.26
C VAL A 54 1.44 -3.75 10.94
N ARG A 55 1.04 -4.85 10.29
CA ARG A 55 0.13 -5.85 10.84
C ARG A 55 0.89 -7.04 11.42
N LEU A 56 0.47 -7.52 12.57
CA LEU A 56 1.00 -8.66 13.29
C LEU A 56 -0.09 -9.74 13.41
N ALA A 57 0.26 -10.99 13.17
CA ALA A 57 -0.64 -12.12 13.45
C ALA A 57 -0.71 -12.37 14.96
N VAL A 58 -1.91 -12.44 15.51
CA VAL A 58 -2.13 -12.73 16.94
C VAL A 58 -3.02 -13.98 17.09
N PRO A 59 -2.44 -15.18 16.90
CA PRO A 59 -3.18 -16.42 16.94
C PRO A 59 -3.43 -16.92 18.37
N ASP A 60 -2.69 -16.44 19.36
CA ASP A 60 -2.69 -16.93 20.74
C ASP A 60 -2.38 -15.82 21.77
N MET A 61 -2.58 -16.13 23.04
CA MET A 61 -2.35 -15.20 24.16
C MET A 61 -0.88 -14.82 24.32
N ARG A 62 0.06 -15.70 24.00
CA ARG A 62 1.49 -15.40 24.04
C ARG A 62 1.84 -14.29 23.04
N SER A 63 1.28 -14.36 21.84
CA SER A 63 1.42 -13.31 20.83
C SER A 63 0.77 -11.98 21.25
N ALA A 64 -0.42 -12.04 21.89
CA ALA A 64 -1.08 -10.85 22.41
C ALA A 64 -0.26 -10.20 23.52
N GLN A 65 0.34 -10.99 24.41
CA GLN A 65 1.20 -10.50 25.51
C GLN A 65 2.47 -9.81 25.01
N ALA A 66 3.01 -10.20 23.87
CA ALA A 66 4.22 -9.60 23.28
C ALA A 66 4.02 -8.17 22.75
N ILE A 67 2.76 -7.74 22.54
CA ILE A 67 2.45 -6.44 21.91
C ILE A 67 3.08 -5.27 22.66
N SER A 68 3.01 -5.22 24.01
CA SER A 68 3.62 -4.12 24.79
C SER A 68 5.11 -4.01 24.53
N ALA A 69 5.84 -5.13 24.64
CA ALA A 69 7.30 -5.15 24.44
C ALA A 69 7.71 -4.77 23.02
N ILE A 70 6.86 -5.08 22.02
CA ILE A 70 7.09 -4.64 20.64
C ILE A 70 6.82 -3.14 20.52
N LYS A 71 5.71 -2.65 21.05
CA LYS A 71 5.33 -1.21 21.03
C LYS A 71 6.35 -0.29 21.65
N GLU A 72 6.99 -0.71 22.74
CA GLU A 72 8.05 0.05 23.40
C GLU A 72 9.30 0.25 22.53
N ARG A 73 9.47 -0.56 21.48
CA ARG A 73 10.69 -0.61 20.66
C ARG A 73 10.51 -0.10 19.23
N VAL A 74 9.27 0.23 18.87
CA VAL A 74 8.90 0.73 17.52
C VAL A 74 7.95 1.92 17.64
N ASP A 75 8.05 2.85 16.70
CA ASP A 75 7.25 4.09 16.64
C ASP A 75 6.30 4.12 15.42
N ILE A 76 6.06 2.96 14.81
CA ILE A 76 5.10 2.77 13.72
C ILE A 76 3.80 2.16 14.27
N PRO A 77 2.62 2.58 13.79
CA PRO A 77 1.35 2.00 14.20
C PRO A 77 1.25 0.51 13.88
N LEU A 78 0.72 -0.25 14.84
CA LEU A 78 0.57 -1.70 14.76
C LEU A 78 -0.89 -2.13 14.68
N VAL A 79 -1.16 -3.16 13.87
CA VAL A 79 -2.48 -3.78 13.70
C VAL A 79 -2.43 -5.22 14.18
N ALA A 80 -3.27 -5.60 15.15
CA ALA A 80 -3.44 -6.99 15.55
C ALA A 80 -4.43 -7.70 14.63
N ASP A 81 -4.00 -8.80 14.02
CA ASP A 81 -4.82 -9.66 13.17
C ASP A 81 -5.35 -10.85 13.99
N ILE A 82 -6.64 -10.81 14.32
CA ILE A 82 -7.30 -11.77 15.20
C ILE A 82 -8.46 -12.40 14.44
N HIS A 83 -8.59 -13.73 14.53
CA HIS A 83 -9.57 -14.48 13.73
C HIS A 83 -10.78 -14.97 14.52
N PHE A 84 -10.60 -15.57 15.70
CA PHE A 84 -11.69 -16.29 16.36
C PHE A 84 -11.89 -15.95 17.85
N ASP A 85 -10.82 -15.65 18.58
CA ASP A 85 -10.89 -15.45 20.03
C ASP A 85 -10.94 -13.96 20.39
N TYR A 86 -12.10 -13.47 20.83
CA TYR A 86 -12.30 -12.09 21.25
C TYR A 86 -11.38 -11.67 22.42
N ARG A 87 -10.96 -12.62 23.28
CA ARG A 87 -10.07 -12.33 24.42
C ARG A 87 -8.70 -11.82 23.97
N LEU A 88 -8.24 -12.27 22.80
CA LEU A 88 -7.02 -11.76 22.18
C LEU A 88 -7.17 -10.29 21.77
N ALA A 89 -8.34 -9.90 21.28
CA ALA A 89 -8.64 -8.51 20.94
C ALA A 89 -8.62 -7.62 22.18
N LEU A 90 -9.24 -8.06 23.28
CA LEU A 90 -9.22 -7.35 24.56
C LEU A 90 -7.79 -7.22 25.09
N ALA A 91 -7.03 -8.32 25.09
CA ALA A 91 -5.64 -8.33 25.52
C ALA A 91 -4.73 -7.40 24.69
N CYS A 92 -4.92 -7.34 23.38
CA CYS A 92 -4.20 -6.40 22.52
C CYS A 92 -4.60 -4.94 22.77
N ALA A 93 -5.89 -4.67 22.98
CA ALA A 93 -6.38 -3.32 23.30
C ALA A 93 -5.79 -2.79 24.62
N GLU A 94 -5.68 -3.63 25.66
CA GLU A 94 -5.03 -3.29 26.91
C GLU A 94 -3.54 -3.01 26.78
N ARG A 95 -2.89 -3.58 25.77
CA ARG A 95 -1.44 -3.47 25.52
C ARG A 95 -1.07 -2.41 24.50
N GLY A 96 -2.01 -1.52 24.16
CA GLY A 96 -1.73 -0.33 23.36
C GLY A 96 -1.62 -0.59 21.87
N ILE A 97 -2.29 -1.61 21.33
CA ILE A 97 -2.40 -1.80 19.88
C ILE A 97 -3.13 -0.62 19.23
N ASP A 98 -2.72 -0.22 18.02
CA ASP A 98 -3.28 0.96 17.36
C ASP A 98 -4.51 0.65 16.48
N LYS A 99 -4.71 -0.61 16.09
CA LYS A 99 -5.87 -1.07 15.31
C LYS A 99 -6.05 -2.57 15.49
N ILE A 100 -7.28 -3.03 15.41
CA ILE A 100 -7.61 -4.47 15.44
C ILE A 100 -8.26 -4.86 14.13
N ARG A 101 -7.85 -5.99 13.57
CA ARG A 101 -8.53 -6.63 12.45
C ARG A 101 -9.26 -7.88 12.95
N ILE A 102 -10.57 -7.89 12.78
CA ILE A 102 -11.45 -9.01 13.09
C ILE A 102 -12.57 -9.12 12.05
N ASN A 103 -13.30 -10.23 12.10
CA ASN A 103 -14.65 -10.34 11.56
C ASN A 103 -15.58 -10.52 12.75
N PRO A 104 -16.45 -9.54 13.09
CA PRO A 104 -17.30 -9.61 14.26
C PRO A 104 -18.15 -10.89 14.36
N GLY A 105 -18.61 -11.44 13.23
CA GLY A 105 -19.35 -12.70 13.20
C GLY A 105 -18.53 -13.96 13.55
N ASN A 106 -17.19 -13.88 13.64
CA ASN A 106 -16.33 -15.03 13.89
C ASN A 106 -15.77 -15.07 15.31
N ILE A 107 -15.96 -14.01 16.11
CA ILE A 107 -15.37 -13.91 17.46
C ILE A 107 -16.33 -14.36 18.58
N GLY A 108 -17.42 -15.01 18.20
CA GLY A 108 -18.42 -15.55 19.10
C GLY A 108 -19.73 -14.75 19.10
N GLY A 109 -20.50 -14.88 20.21
CA GLY A 109 -21.79 -14.23 20.33
C GLY A 109 -21.72 -12.70 20.46
N GLU A 110 -22.91 -12.09 20.47
CA GLU A 110 -23.07 -10.62 20.50
C GLU A 110 -22.40 -9.95 21.70
N GLU A 111 -22.39 -10.59 22.87
CA GLU A 111 -21.73 -10.06 24.08
C GLU A 111 -20.20 -9.96 23.90
N ASN A 112 -19.58 -10.86 23.14
CA ASN A 112 -18.15 -10.80 22.82
C ASN A 112 -17.85 -9.61 21.87
N VAL A 113 -18.71 -9.42 20.86
CA VAL A 113 -18.61 -8.28 19.94
C VAL A 113 -18.75 -6.97 20.71
N LYS A 114 -19.73 -6.88 21.62
CA LYS A 114 -19.93 -5.72 22.50
C LYS A 114 -18.70 -5.45 23.37
N ALA A 115 -18.13 -6.48 24.00
CA ALA A 115 -16.94 -6.33 24.84
C ALA A 115 -15.77 -5.75 24.04
N VAL A 116 -15.50 -6.26 22.83
CA VAL A 116 -14.44 -5.76 21.95
C VAL A 116 -14.74 -4.32 21.49
N ALA A 117 -15.98 -4.04 21.04
CA ALA A 117 -16.37 -2.70 20.60
C ALA A 117 -16.20 -1.67 21.72
N MET A 118 -16.64 -1.98 22.94
CA MET A 118 -16.50 -1.08 24.09
C MET A 118 -15.04 -0.88 24.51
N ALA A 119 -14.22 -1.94 24.53
CA ALA A 119 -12.80 -1.85 24.83
C ALA A 119 -12.03 -0.98 23.80
N CYS A 120 -12.36 -1.15 22.52
CA CYS A 120 -11.78 -0.36 21.42
C CYS A 120 -12.25 1.09 21.48
N LYS A 121 -13.56 1.34 21.72
CA LYS A 121 -14.13 2.69 21.84
C LYS A 121 -13.47 3.49 22.97
N ALA A 122 -13.31 2.88 24.15
CA ALA A 122 -12.70 3.52 25.31
C ALA A 122 -11.24 3.93 25.09
N ARG A 123 -10.56 3.35 24.09
CA ARG A 123 -9.14 3.57 23.78
C ARG A 123 -8.91 4.20 22.40
N HIS A 124 -9.98 4.57 21.70
CA HIS A 124 -9.94 5.11 20.33
C HIS A 124 -9.20 4.19 19.35
N ILE A 125 -9.36 2.88 19.48
CA ILE A 125 -8.75 1.87 18.62
C ILE A 125 -9.74 1.52 17.49
N PRO A 126 -9.47 1.84 16.22
CA PRO A 126 -10.35 1.48 15.13
C PRO A 126 -10.33 -0.02 14.85
N ILE A 127 -11.45 -0.53 14.33
CA ILE A 127 -11.61 -1.93 13.96
C ILE A 127 -11.68 -2.04 12.44
N ARG A 128 -10.84 -2.92 11.86
CA ARG A 128 -10.98 -3.31 10.46
C ARG A 128 -11.74 -4.62 10.32
N ILE A 129 -12.84 -4.56 9.61
CA ILE A 129 -13.61 -5.72 9.17
C ILE A 129 -12.97 -6.25 7.88
N GLY A 130 -12.58 -7.53 7.87
CA GLY A 130 -11.89 -8.14 6.73
C GLY A 130 -12.72 -9.24 6.08
N VAL A 131 -13.49 -8.92 5.06
CA VAL A 131 -14.22 -9.90 4.25
C VAL A 131 -13.30 -10.48 3.18
N ASN A 132 -13.26 -11.81 3.09
CA ASN A 132 -12.56 -12.53 2.03
C ASN A 132 -13.55 -13.42 1.28
N ALA A 133 -13.50 -13.44 -0.04
CA ALA A 133 -14.39 -14.24 -0.88
C ALA A 133 -14.34 -15.73 -0.54
N GLY A 134 -13.16 -16.27 -0.18
CA GLY A 134 -12.98 -17.67 0.18
C GLY A 134 -13.50 -18.07 1.58
N SER A 135 -13.98 -17.12 2.38
CA SER A 135 -14.47 -17.37 3.75
C SER A 135 -15.77 -16.65 4.07
N LEU A 136 -16.62 -16.47 3.05
CA LEU A 136 -17.98 -15.95 3.22
C LEU A 136 -18.85 -16.91 4.04
N GLU A 137 -19.82 -16.38 4.75
CA GLU A 137 -20.78 -17.12 5.56
C GLU A 137 -21.62 -18.05 4.66
N LYS A 138 -21.86 -19.27 5.14
CA LYS A 138 -22.63 -20.31 4.41
C LYS A 138 -23.98 -19.79 3.90
N ARG A 139 -24.71 -19.02 4.72
CA ARG A 139 -25.99 -18.41 4.36
C ARG A 139 -25.90 -17.51 3.12
N LEU A 140 -24.74 -16.81 2.92
CA LEU A 140 -24.54 -15.96 1.75
C LEU A 140 -24.19 -16.78 0.52
N ILE A 141 -23.41 -17.86 0.69
CA ILE A 141 -23.14 -18.79 -0.41
C ILE A 141 -24.43 -19.50 -0.85
N GLU A 142 -25.30 -19.89 0.09
CA GLU A 142 -26.62 -20.47 -0.22
C GLU A 142 -27.51 -19.46 -0.95
N LYS A 143 -27.52 -18.20 -0.54
CA LYS A 143 -28.31 -17.13 -1.15
C LYS A 143 -27.85 -16.76 -2.57
N TYR A 144 -26.55 -16.65 -2.78
CA TYR A 144 -25.97 -16.12 -4.03
C TYR A 144 -25.38 -17.21 -4.95
N GLY A 145 -25.28 -18.44 -4.48
CA GLY A 145 -24.72 -19.58 -5.22
C GLY A 145 -23.18 -19.60 -5.27
N HIS A 146 -22.53 -18.43 -5.22
CA HIS A 146 -21.08 -18.28 -5.30
C HIS A 146 -20.63 -16.93 -4.70
N PRO A 147 -19.33 -16.73 -4.43
CA PRO A 147 -18.78 -15.43 -4.05
C PRO A 147 -18.99 -14.40 -5.17
N CYS A 148 -19.72 -13.32 -4.87
CA CYS A 148 -19.97 -12.20 -5.77
C CYS A 148 -19.86 -10.87 -5.02
N PRO A 149 -19.81 -9.72 -5.70
CA PRO A 149 -19.69 -8.41 -5.05
C PRO A 149 -20.80 -8.16 -4.02
N GLU A 150 -22.02 -8.54 -4.33
CA GLU A 150 -23.20 -8.36 -3.48
C GLU A 150 -23.08 -9.20 -2.19
N ALA A 151 -22.64 -10.44 -2.31
CA ALA A 151 -22.42 -11.32 -1.15
C ALA A 151 -21.34 -10.76 -0.22
N MET A 152 -20.24 -10.23 -0.79
CA MET A 152 -19.14 -9.63 -0.02
C MET A 152 -19.58 -8.35 0.69
N VAL A 153 -20.36 -7.51 0.03
CA VAL A 153 -20.89 -6.27 0.61
C VAL A 153 -21.96 -6.57 1.67
N GLU A 154 -22.83 -7.56 1.44
CA GLU A 154 -23.80 -7.99 2.45
C GLU A 154 -23.12 -8.56 3.71
N SER A 155 -22.05 -9.35 3.56
CA SER A 155 -21.22 -9.79 4.66
C SER A 155 -20.64 -8.60 5.45
N ALA A 156 -20.01 -7.65 4.76
CA ALA A 156 -19.46 -6.45 5.38
C ALA A 156 -20.53 -5.64 6.12
N ARG A 157 -21.73 -5.51 5.56
CA ARG A 157 -22.86 -4.81 6.16
C ARG A 157 -23.34 -5.49 7.45
N GLY A 158 -23.45 -6.81 7.45
CA GLY A 158 -23.81 -7.58 8.64
C GLY A 158 -22.79 -7.39 9.77
N HIS A 159 -21.50 -7.42 9.44
CA HIS A 159 -20.43 -7.21 10.41
C HIS A 159 -20.35 -5.77 10.92
N ALA A 160 -20.56 -4.77 10.04
CA ALA A 160 -20.60 -3.37 10.45
C ALA A 160 -21.78 -3.09 11.38
N ALA A 161 -22.98 -3.57 11.03
CA ALA A 161 -24.19 -3.41 11.83
C ALA A 161 -24.04 -3.98 13.26
N LEU A 162 -23.28 -5.07 13.44
CA LEU A 162 -22.97 -5.60 14.77
C LEU A 162 -22.14 -4.62 15.62
N LEU A 163 -21.22 -3.87 15.04
CA LEU A 163 -20.43 -2.85 15.74
C LEU A 163 -21.25 -1.58 15.97
N GLU A 164 -21.99 -1.13 14.96
CA GLU A 164 -22.85 0.05 14.99
C GLU A 164 -23.96 -0.06 16.08
N LYS A 165 -24.48 -1.28 16.31
CA LYS A 165 -25.44 -1.58 17.39
C LYS A 165 -24.93 -1.15 18.77
N PHE A 166 -23.60 -1.17 18.98
CA PHE A 166 -22.95 -0.74 20.22
C PHE A 166 -22.39 0.69 20.12
N GLY A 167 -22.80 1.45 19.12
CA GLY A 167 -22.36 2.82 18.88
C GLY A 167 -20.88 2.92 18.54
N PHE A 168 -20.31 1.87 17.88
CA PHE A 168 -18.92 1.87 17.42
C PHE A 168 -18.88 2.14 15.92
N GLU A 169 -18.20 3.23 15.52
CA GLU A 169 -18.16 3.71 14.15
C GLU A 169 -16.75 3.93 13.58
N ASP A 170 -15.71 3.73 14.38
CA ASP A 170 -14.30 3.80 13.92
C ASP A 170 -13.94 2.54 13.13
N ILE A 171 -14.66 2.33 12.03
CA ILE A 171 -14.61 1.12 11.20
C ILE A 171 -13.81 1.40 9.92
N CYS A 172 -13.00 0.42 9.52
CA CYS A 172 -12.40 0.32 8.21
C CYS A 172 -12.84 -0.99 7.56
N LEU A 173 -13.05 -1.02 6.25
CA LEU A 173 -13.49 -2.22 5.55
C LEU A 173 -12.44 -2.74 4.59
N SER A 174 -12.36 -4.05 4.43
CA SER A 174 -11.58 -4.68 3.35
C SER A 174 -12.35 -5.85 2.75
N MET A 175 -12.39 -5.90 1.41
CA MET A 175 -13.08 -6.93 0.63
C MET A 175 -12.11 -7.52 -0.37
N LYS A 176 -11.55 -8.69 -0.06
CA LYS A 176 -10.47 -9.30 -0.84
C LYS A 176 -10.92 -10.59 -1.50
N ALA A 177 -10.52 -10.75 -2.75
CA ALA A 177 -10.62 -11.99 -3.48
C ALA A 177 -9.30 -12.26 -4.21
N SER A 178 -9.08 -13.49 -4.65
CA SER A 178 -7.98 -13.85 -5.56
C SER A 178 -8.24 -13.39 -7.00
N SER A 179 -9.52 -13.25 -7.37
CA SER A 179 -9.94 -12.67 -8.66
C SER A 179 -9.87 -11.15 -8.60
N VAL A 180 -9.05 -10.55 -9.48
CA VAL A 180 -8.93 -9.08 -9.61
C VAL A 180 -10.27 -8.44 -10.03
N PRO A 181 -11.00 -8.94 -11.06
CA PRO A 181 -12.29 -8.37 -11.42
C PRO A 181 -13.31 -8.40 -10.27
N LEU A 182 -13.40 -9.52 -9.54
CA LEU A 182 -14.28 -9.63 -8.37
C LEU A 182 -13.89 -8.63 -7.27
N THR A 183 -12.59 -8.50 -6.98
CA THR A 183 -12.09 -7.53 -6.00
C THR A 183 -12.47 -6.11 -6.39
N VAL A 184 -12.24 -5.70 -7.64
CA VAL A 184 -12.57 -4.35 -8.13
C VAL A 184 -14.07 -4.09 -8.03
N ALA A 185 -14.90 -5.03 -8.49
CA ALA A 185 -16.36 -4.90 -8.42
C ALA A 185 -16.88 -4.80 -6.98
N ALA A 186 -16.34 -5.61 -6.06
CA ALA A 186 -16.71 -5.58 -4.64
C ALA A 186 -16.36 -4.23 -3.97
N TYR A 187 -15.18 -3.68 -4.25
CA TYR A 187 -14.80 -2.37 -3.70
C TYR A 187 -15.57 -1.20 -4.32
N ARG A 188 -15.92 -1.26 -5.61
CA ARG A 188 -16.81 -0.25 -6.23
C ARG A 188 -18.17 -0.22 -5.53
N LEU A 189 -18.78 -1.38 -5.35
CA LEU A 189 -20.07 -1.51 -4.66
C LEU A 189 -19.96 -1.07 -3.20
N ALA A 190 -18.85 -1.41 -2.52
CA ALA A 190 -18.60 -0.98 -1.15
C ALA A 190 -18.45 0.53 -1.01
N ALA A 191 -17.74 1.17 -1.93
CA ALA A 191 -17.56 2.64 -1.93
C ALA A 191 -18.89 3.40 -2.10
N GLU A 192 -19.90 2.76 -2.69
CA GLU A 192 -21.26 3.29 -2.82
C GLU A 192 -22.12 2.96 -1.59
N SER A 193 -21.80 1.87 -0.88
CA SER A 193 -22.62 1.31 0.18
C SER A 193 -22.27 1.76 1.58
N PHE A 194 -21.03 2.23 1.81
CA PHE A 194 -20.50 2.51 3.14
C PHE A 194 -19.81 3.86 3.23
N PRO A 195 -19.93 4.55 4.38
CA PRO A 195 -19.18 5.78 4.65
C PRO A 195 -17.77 5.51 5.21
N TYR A 196 -17.37 4.25 5.33
CA TYR A 196 -16.13 3.85 6.01
C TYR A 196 -14.93 3.82 5.08
N PRO A 197 -13.72 4.15 5.57
CA PRO A 197 -12.50 4.03 4.79
C PRO A 197 -12.24 2.59 4.35
N LEU A 198 -11.69 2.45 3.15
CA LEU A 198 -11.46 1.16 2.49
C LEU A 198 -9.96 0.81 2.48
N HIS A 199 -9.66 -0.40 2.97
CA HIS A 199 -8.33 -0.99 2.89
C HIS A 199 -8.23 -1.92 1.70
N LEU A 200 -7.59 -1.46 0.63
CA LEU A 200 -7.49 -2.19 -0.63
C LEU A 200 -6.43 -3.31 -0.58
N GLY A 201 -6.67 -4.33 -1.35
CA GLY A 201 -5.71 -5.41 -1.58
C GLY A 201 -6.35 -6.57 -2.35
N VAL A 202 -5.50 -7.29 -3.09
CA VAL A 202 -5.84 -8.58 -3.70
C VAL A 202 -5.19 -9.67 -2.84
N THR A 203 -5.82 -10.80 -2.66
CA THR A 203 -5.27 -11.94 -1.90
C THR A 203 -4.80 -13.05 -2.85
N GLU A 204 -3.87 -13.90 -2.38
CA GLU A 204 -3.40 -15.06 -3.15
C GLU A 204 -2.84 -14.68 -4.53
N THR A 205 -2.06 -13.61 -4.58
CA THR A 205 -1.62 -13.04 -5.86
C THR A 205 -0.47 -13.81 -6.50
N GLY A 206 0.23 -14.67 -5.73
CA GLY A 206 1.36 -15.47 -6.20
C GLY A 206 2.73 -14.83 -5.94
N THR A 207 3.72 -15.24 -6.74
CA THR A 207 5.11 -14.78 -6.64
C THR A 207 5.27 -13.30 -6.96
N GLU A 208 6.46 -12.76 -6.69
CA GLU A 208 6.75 -11.32 -6.77
C GLU A 208 6.26 -10.66 -8.07
N TRP A 209 6.65 -11.18 -9.23
CA TRP A 209 6.27 -10.61 -10.53
C TRP A 209 4.76 -10.64 -10.77
N ASN A 210 4.17 -11.85 -10.76
CA ASN A 210 2.75 -12.01 -11.03
C ASN A 210 1.88 -11.32 -9.97
N GLY A 211 2.29 -11.39 -8.70
CA GLY A 211 1.59 -10.77 -7.60
C GLY A 211 1.62 -9.24 -7.67
N THR A 212 2.74 -8.65 -8.09
CA THR A 212 2.84 -7.21 -8.31
C THR A 212 1.93 -6.76 -9.44
N ILE A 213 1.91 -7.46 -10.58
CA ILE A 213 1.01 -7.12 -11.70
C ILE A 213 -0.46 -7.21 -11.26
N ARG A 214 -0.88 -8.30 -10.60
CA ARG A 214 -2.26 -8.46 -10.13
C ARG A 214 -2.66 -7.39 -9.12
N SER A 215 -1.76 -7.04 -8.20
CA SER A 215 -1.98 -5.98 -7.22
C SER A 215 -2.02 -4.60 -7.89
N ALA A 216 -1.14 -4.33 -8.85
CA ALA A 216 -1.12 -3.07 -9.59
C ALA A 216 -2.43 -2.87 -10.37
N VAL A 217 -2.92 -3.90 -11.05
CA VAL A 217 -4.21 -3.83 -11.76
C VAL A 217 -5.37 -3.65 -10.78
N GLY A 218 -5.45 -4.46 -9.72
CA GLY A 218 -6.59 -4.43 -8.80
C GLY A 218 -6.63 -3.16 -7.93
N ILE A 219 -5.51 -2.84 -7.28
CA ILE A 219 -5.39 -1.66 -6.42
C ILE A 219 -5.33 -0.39 -7.26
N GLY A 220 -4.52 -0.38 -8.33
CA GLY A 220 -4.33 0.79 -9.19
C GLY A 220 -5.63 1.26 -9.85
N THR A 221 -6.44 0.34 -10.38
CA THR A 221 -7.77 0.68 -10.95
C THR A 221 -8.62 1.43 -9.93
N LEU A 222 -8.75 0.91 -8.71
CA LEU A 222 -9.56 1.54 -7.66
C LEU A 222 -9.02 2.91 -7.25
N LEU A 223 -7.70 3.02 -7.10
CA LEU A 223 -7.06 4.29 -6.74
C LEU A 223 -7.27 5.37 -7.82
N CYS A 224 -7.18 5.03 -9.10
CA CYS A 224 -7.47 5.94 -10.21
C CYS A 224 -8.94 6.39 -10.25
N GLU A 225 -9.85 5.58 -9.70
CA GLU A 225 -11.27 5.92 -9.53
C GLU A 225 -11.57 6.70 -8.24
N GLY A 226 -10.54 7.07 -7.47
CA GLY A 226 -10.68 7.74 -6.19
C GLY A 226 -11.23 6.85 -5.07
N ILE A 227 -11.03 5.54 -5.14
CA ILE A 227 -11.46 4.56 -4.15
C ILE A 227 -10.26 4.01 -3.40
N GLY A 228 -10.33 3.99 -2.06
CA GLY A 228 -9.33 3.37 -1.18
C GLY A 228 -8.48 4.35 -0.39
N ASP A 229 -8.33 4.08 0.89
CA ASP A 229 -7.70 4.96 1.88
C ASP A 229 -6.40 4.38 2.45
N THR A 230 -6.22 3.09 2.32
CA THR A 230 -5.00 2.38 2.71
C THR A 230 -4.85 1.13 1.83
N ILE A 231 -3.63 0.71 1.56
CA ILE A 231 -3.37 -0.44 0.68
C ILE A 231 -2.46 -1.48 1.33
N ARG A 232 -2.59 -2.74 0.92
CA ARG A 232 -1.61 -3.78 1.15
C ARG A 232 -1.43 -4.64 -0.10
N VAL A 233 -0.23 -4.67 -0.63
CA VAL A 233 0.20 -5.69 -1.60
C VAL A 233 0.49 -6.99 -0.85
N SER A 234 0.12 -8.14 -1.40
CA SER A 234 0.36 -9.47 -0.80
C SER A 234 1.14 -10.31 -1.79
N LEU A 235 2.35 -10.70 -1.43
CA LEU A 235 3.25 -11.48 -2.29
C LEU A 235 3.75 -12.73 -1.57
N THR A 236 4.04 -13.77 -2.33
CA THR A 236 4.88 -14.88 -1.85
C THR A 236 6.34 -14.47 -2.03
N ALA A 237 6.79 -13.51 -1.18
CA ALA A 237 8.11 -12.91 -1.19
C ALA A 237 8.42 -12.27 0.17
N ASP A 238 9.61 -11.66 0.30
CA ASP A 238 9.94 -10.83 1.46
C ASP A 238 8.93 -9.67 1.60
N PRO A 239 8.37 -9.41 2.80
CA PRO A 239 7.42 -8.33 3.02
C PRO A 239 7.92 -6.92 2.67
N VAL A 240 9.23 -6.68 2.66
CA VAL A 240 9.84 -5.43 2.18
C VAL A 240 9.48 -5.16 0.72
N LYS A 241 9.43 -6.21 -0.12
CA LYS A 241 9.03 -6.10 -1.53
C LYS A 241 7.55 -5.74 -1.70
N GLU A 242 6.68 -6.16 -0.76
CA GLU A 242 5.27 -5.73 -0.73
C GLU A 242 5.16 -4.22 -0.55
N VAL A 243 6.00 -3.64 0.34
CA VAL A 243 6.05 -2.19 0.58
C VAL A 243 6.51 -1.45 -0.66
N SER A 244 7.60 -1.88 -1.27
CA SER A 244 8.15 -1.28 -2.49
C SER A 244 7.13 -1.29 -3.65
N ALA A 245 6.46 -2.42 -3.85
CA ALA A 245 5.40 -2.54 -4.86
C ALA A 245 4.20 -1.62 -4.53
N GLY A 246 3.80 -1.52 -3.25
CA GLY A 246 2.73 -0.61 -2.81
C GLY A 246 3.06 0.85 -3.08
N ILE A 247 4.27 1.29 -2.77
CA ILE A 247 4.75 2.65 -3.06
C ILE A 247 4.77 2.91 -4.57
N ALA A 248 5.27 1.95 -5.37
CA ALA A 248 5.29 2.07 -6.83
C ALA A 248 3.87 2.22 -7.41
N ILE A 249 2.88 1.47 -6.90
CA ILE A 249 1.48 1.59 -7.30
C ILE A 249 0.93 2.99 -6.96
N LEU A 250 1.21 3.51 -5.75
CA LEU A 250 0.76 4.86 -5.37
C LEU A 250 1.40 5.94 -6.24
N LYS A 251 2.68 5.82 -6.58
CA LYS A 251 3.38 6.73 -7.50
C LYS A 251 2.77 6.66 -8.91
N ALA A 252 2.54 5.46 -9.44
CA ALA A 252 1.92 5.26 -10.74
C ALA A 252 0.49 5.82 -10.81
N ALA A 253 -0.26 5.77 -9.70
CA ALA A 253 -1.59 6.36 -9.58
C ALA A 253 -1.58 7.89 -9.30
N GLY A 254 -0.40 8.54 -9.22
CA GLY A 254 -0.28 9.98 -8.95
C GLY A 254 -0.64 10.39 -7.51
N LEU A 255 -0.72 9.43 -6.58
CA LEU A 255 -1.12 9.66 -5.19
C LEU A 255 0.05 9.83 -4.22
N ARG A 256 1.26 9.57 -4.69
CA ARG A 256 2.50 9.75 -3.94
C ARG A 256 3.53 10.44 -4.82
N LYS A 257 4.11 11.53 -4.33
CA LYS A 257 5.03 12.39 -5.07
C LYS A 257 6.44 12.45 -4.48
N ASP A 258 6.69 11.70 -3.41
CA ASP A 258 8.00 11.61 -2.79
C ASP A 258 8.97 10.76 -3.64
N GLY A 259 10.20 11.23 -3.78
CA GLY A 259 11.26 10.56 -4.52
C GLY A 259 11.15 10.72 -6.05
N VAL A 260 12.10 10.12 -6.74
CA VAL A 260 12.26 10.26 -8.19
C VAL A 260 11.21 9.46 -8.97
N ARG A 261 10.58 10.12 -9.94
CA ARG A 261 9.82 9.46 -11.02
C ARG A 261 10.77 9.19 -12.18
N PHE A 262 11.02 7.93 -12.44
CA PHE A 262 11.89 7.52 -13.54
C PHE A 262 11.08 7.23 -14.80
N VAL A 263 11.50 7.81 -15.92
CA VAL A 263 10.87 7.65 -17.23
C VAL A 263 11.94 7.23 -18.24
N SER A 264 11.70 6.14 -18.95
CA SER A 264 12.59 5.70 -20.02
C SER A 264 11.76 5.33 -21.26
N CYS A 265 12.26 5.68 -22.43
CA CYS A 265 11.61 5.26 -23.66
C CYS A 265 11.82 3.75 -23.89
N PRO A 266 10.89 3.06 -24.58
CA PRO A 266 11.11 1.68 -24.97
C PRO A 266 12.25 1.56 -25.97
N THR A 267 12.96 0.44 -25.95
CA THR A 267 13.94 0.12 -26.99
C THR A 267 13.24 -0.02 -28.36
N CYS A 268 13.70 0.71 -29.37
CA CYS A 268 13.14 0.64 -30.71
C CYS A 268 14.28 0.73 -31.75
N GLY A 269 13.96 0.58 -33.04
CA GLY A 269 14.95 0.64 -34.13
C GLY A 269 15.73 1.97 -34.29
N ARG A 270 15.34 2.99 -33.51
CA ARG A 270 16.07 4.28 -33.46
C ARG A 270 17.07 4.37 -32.31
N THR A 271 17.09 3.38 -31.42
CA THR A 271 18.02 3.35 -30.29
C THR A 271 19.42 3.05 -30.78
N GLU A 272 20.37 3.93 -30.49
CA GLU A 272 21.76 3.87 -30.97
C GLU A 272 22.76 3.54 -29.85
N ILE A 273 22.28 3.32 -28.63
CA ILE A 273 23.07 3.14 -27.40
C ILE A 273 22.59 1.90 -26.64
N ASP A 274 23.36 1.44 -25.67
CA ASP A 274 22.87 0.52 -24.63
C ASP A 274 21.92 1.26 -23.67
N LEU A 275 20.67 1.47 -24.12
CA LEU A 275 19.65 2.15 -23.35
C LEU A 275 19.28 1.38 -22.08
N ILE A 276 19.26 0.05 -22.12
CA ILE A 276 18.90 -0.79 -20.98
C ILE A 276 19.94 -0.61 -19.86
N GLY A 277 21.22 -0.71 -20.21
CA GLY A 277 22.31 -0.52 -19.27
C GLY A 277 22.34 0.89 -18.68
N LEU A 278 22.20 1.93 -19.54
CA LEU A 278 22.20 3.32 -19.10
C LEU A 278 21.01 3.65 -18.20
N ALA A 279 19.81 3.20 -18.57
CA ALA A 279 18.59 3.40 -17.77
C ALA A 279 18.72 2.74 -16.39
N GLY A 280 19.21 1.50 -16.33
CA GLY A 280 19.46 0.80 -15.07
C GLY A 280 20.49 1.50 -14.17
N GLN A 281 21.58 2.02 -14.75
CA GLN A 281 22.60 2.78 -13.99
C GLN A 281 22.03 4.07 -13.41
N VAL A 282 21.28 4.83 -14.19
CA VAL A 282 20.65 6.07 -13.73
C VAL A 282 19.61 5.77 -12.65
N GLU A 283 18.71 4.82 -12.90
CA GLU A 283 17.67 4.46 -11.92
C GLU A 283 18.28 4.05 -10.57
N GLU A 284 19.33 3.22 -10.57
CA GLU A 284 20.02 2.77 -9.36
C GLU A 284 20.61 3.94 -8.57
N ARG A 285 21.19 4.92 -9.24
CA ARG A 285 21.83 6.08 -8.60
C ARG A 285 20.83 7.10 -8.06
N VAL A 286 19.64 7.24 -8.69
CA VAL A 286 18.66 8.26 -8.29
C VAL A 286 17.54 7.71 -7.40
N LYS A 287 17.37 6.39 -7.29
CA LYS A 287 16.23 5.76 -6.57
C LYS A 287 16.08 6.17 -5.11
N ASN A 288 17.20 6.52 -4.45
CA ASN A 288 17.22 6.88 -3.02
C ASN A 288 17.11 8.40 -2.79
N LEU A 289 17.04 9.21 -3.84
CA LEU A 289 16.88 10.65 -3.71
C LEU A 289 15.44 10.95 -3.24
N ASN A 290 15.33 11.59 -2.08
CA ASN A 290 14.02 12.00 -1.52
C ASN A 290 13.60 13.37 -2.09
N ARG A 291 13.40 13.45 -3.41
CA ARG A 291 13.02 14.67 -4.13
C ARG A 291 11.90 14.37 -5.12
N ASP A 292 10.85 15.18 -5.13
CA ASP A 292 9.77 15.10 -6.12
C ASP A 292 10.25 15.64 -7.48
N ILE A 293 11.00 14.81 -8.21
CA ILE A 293 11.53 15.11 -9.54
C ILE A 293 11.26 13.98 -10.53
N THR A 294 11.17 14.34 -11.80
CA THR A 294 11.07 13.37 -12.90
C THR A 294 12.41 13.32 -13.64
N VAL A 295 13.00 12.13 -13.73
CA VAL A 295 14.26 11.88 -14.45
C VAL A 295 13.98 11.03 -15.67
N ALA A 296 14.40 11.49 -16.85
CA ALA A 296 14.17 10.81 -18.13
C ALA A 296 15.47 10.29 -18.77
N VAL A 297 15.42 9.03 -19.25
CA VAL A 297 16.51 8.44 -20.05
C VAL A 297 15.96 8.01 -21.41
N ILE A 298 16.43 8.66 -22.46
CA ILE A 298 15.93 8.49 -23.83
C ILE A 298 17.02 7.92 -24.73
N GLY A 299 16.68 6.91 -25.55
CA GLY A 299 17.62 6.16 -26.36
C GLY A 299 18.03 6.82 -27.70
N CYS A 300 17.42 7.95 -28.08
CA CYS A 300 17.78 8.68 -29.30
C CYS A 300 17.61 10.20 -29.16
N VAL A 301 18.41 10.96 -29.83
CA VAL A 301 18.38 12.44 -29.80
C VAL A 301 17.21 13.04 -30.58
N VAL A 302 16.58 12.29 -31.48
CA VAL A 302 15.51 12.79 -32.36
C VAL A 302 14.26 13.17 -31.60
N ASN A 303 13.82 12.31 -30.68
CA ASN A 303 12.59 12.52 -29.86
C ASN A 303 12.90 12.95 -28.44
N GLY A 304 14.18 12.90 -28.01
CA GLY A 304 14.59 13.12 -26.63
C GLY A 304 14.00 14.39 -26.00
N PRO A 305 14.21 15.57 -26.59
CA PRO A 305 13.66 16.80 -26.02
C PRO A 305 12.14 16.92 -26.08
N GLY A 306 11.46 16.18 -26.97
CA GLY A 306 10.01 16.19 -27.11
C GLY A 306 9.30 15.27 -26.11
N GLU A 307 9.74 14.02 -26.02
CA GLU A 307 9.15 13.01 -25.13
C GLU A 307 9.49 13.26 -23.63
N ALA A 308 10.62 13.91 -23.38
CA ALA A 308 11.06 14.25 -22.03
C ALA A 308 10.83 15.72 -21.65
N ARG A 309 9.99 16.45 -22.38
CA ARG A 309 9.76 17.89 -22.15
C ARG A 309 9.24 18.19 -20.74
N GLU A 310 8.49 17.28 -20.18
CA GLU A 310 7.92 17.41 -18.84
C GLU A 310 8.85 16.87 -17.73
N ALA A 311 9.99 16.26 -18.09
CA ALA A 311 10.95 15.80 -17.10
C ALA A 311 11.78 16.98 -16.56
N ASP A 312 12.02 16.94 -15.24
CA ASP A 312 12.87 17.95 -14.59
C ASP A 312 14.31 17.84 -15.06
N TYR A 313 14.82 16.61 -15.21
CA TYR A 313 16.16 16.29 -15.66
C TYR A 313 16.13 15.11 -16.62
N GLY A 314 17.08 15.06 -17.53
CA GLY A 314 17.21 13.86 -18.34
C GLY A 314 18.39 13.87 -19.30
N ILE A 315 18.59 12.71 -19.91
CA ILE A 315 19.59 12.47 -20.94
C ILE A 315 18.97 11.81 -22.16
N ALA A 316 19.49 12.14 -23.32
CA ALA A 316 19.13 11.52 -24.59
C ALA A 316 20.38 11.00 -25.28
N GLY A 317 20.44 9.68 -25.49
CA GLY A 317 21.62 9.03 -26.05
C GLY A 317 21.76 9.21 -27.57
N GLY A 318 22.99 9.29 -28.05
CA GLY A 318 23.40 9.16 -29.43
C GLY A 318 24.68 8.34 -29.52
N ARG A 319 25.11 7.90 -30.68
CA ARG A 319 26.18 6.88 -30.88
C ARG A 319 27.47 7.15 -30.10
N GLU A 320 27.98 8.38 -30.14
CA GLU A 320 29.25 8.77 -29.48
C GLU A 320 29.02 9.77 -28.35
N LYS A 321 27.98 10.59 -28.49
CA LYS A 321 27.65 11.68 -27.59
C LYS A 321 26.15 11.73 -27.38
N GLY A 322 25.73 12.10 -26.17
CA GLY A 322 24.32 12.33 -25.84
C GLY A 322 24.10 13.73 -25.30
N LEU A 323 22.84 14.08 -25.19
CA LEU A 323 22.38 15.38 -24.69
C LEU A 323 22.02 15.25 -23.19
N LEU A 324 22.44 16.25 -22.43
CA LEU A 324 21.93 16.50 -21.06
C LEU A 324 20.93 17.65 -21.12
N PHE A 325 19.78 17.50 -20.51
CA PHE A 325 18.73 18.51 -20.48
C PHE A 325 18.08 18.69 -19.13
N LYS A 326 17.54 19.87 -18.88
CA LYS A 326 16.76 20.23 -17.70
C LYS A 326 15.51 20.97 -18.15
N LYS A 327 14.32 20.50 -17.75
CA LYS A 327 13.01 21.10 -18.10
C LYS A 327 12.88 21.39 -19.60
N GLY A 328 13.26 20.41 -20.43
CA GLY A 328 13.22 20.51 -21.89
C GLY A 328 14.32 21.36 -22.54
N GLN A 329 15.17 22.02 -21.77
CA GLN A 329 16.30 22.80 -22.29
C GLN A 329 17.59 21.98 -22.34
N VAL A 330 18.23 21.90 -23.49
CA VAL A 330 19.53 21.23 -23.64
C VAL A 330 20.61 22.09 -22.97
N LEU A 331 21.31 21.50 -22.00
CA LEU A 331 22.39 22.14 -21.27
C LEU A 331 23.77 21.86 -21.87
N GLY A 332 23.94 20.75 -22.55
CA GLY A 332 25.21 20.37 -23.15
C GLY A 332 25.18 18.99 -23.81
N THR A 333 26.30 18.67 -24.43
CA THR A 333 26.55 17.38 -25.09
C THR A 333 27.74 16.71 -24.39
N TYR A 334 27.56 15.46 -24.00
CA TYR A 334 28.56 14.69 -23.24
C TYR A 334 28.88 13.38 -23.96
N PRO A 335 30.12 12.85 -23.82
CA PRO A 335 30.41 11.46 -24.19
C PRO A 335 29.46 10.48 -23.54
N TYR A 336 29.16 9.38 -24.23
CA TYR A 336 28.17 8.40 -23.75
C TYR A 336 28.50 7.87 -22.35
N ASP A 337 29.76 7.55 -22.09
CA ASP A 337 30.27 7.02 -20.82
C ASP A 337 30.21 8.03 -19.64
N GLN A 338 30.03 9.31 -19.92
CA GLN A 338 29.92 10.39 -18.93
C GLN A 338 28.48 10.87 -18.70
N LEU A 339 27.51 10.40 -19.50
CA LEU A 339 26.12 10.90 -19.44
C LEU A 339 25.45 10.66 -18.09
N CYS A 340 25.64 9.47 -17.49
CA CYS A 340 25.07 9.14 -16.20
C CYS A 340 25.64 10.02 -15.10
N ASP A 341 26.97 10.21 -15.08
CA ASP A 341 27.65 11.03 -14.09
C ASP A 341 27.24 12.50 -14.21
N ALA A 342 27.23 13.05 -15.41
CA ALA A 342 26.81 14.44 -15.66
C ALA A 342 25.36 14.71 -15.23
N LEU A 343 24.47 13.74 -15.44
CA LEU A 343 23.08 13.85 -14.99
C LEU A 343 22.97 13.84 -13.45
N VAL A 344 23.64 12.92 -12.80
CA VAL A 344 23.60 12.80 -11.33
C VAL A 344 24.21 14.03 -10.66
N GLU A 345 25.38 14.49 -11.13
CA GLU A 345 26.02 15.71 -10.64
C GLU A 345 25.14 16.96 -10.80
N LEU A 346 24.42 17.07 -11.92
CA LEU A 346 23.45 18.15 -12.12
C LEU A 346 22.32 18.09 -11.08
N ILE A 347 21.76 16.91 -10.86
CA ILE A 347 20.67 16.71 -9.89
C ILE A 347 21.14 17.02 -8.47
N GLU A 348 22.33 16.58 -8.06
CA GLU A 348 22.91 16.80 -6.74
C GLU A 348 23.18 18.30 -6.50
N ARG A 349 23.87 18.95 -7.43
CA ARG A 349 24.15 20.39 -7.38
C ARG A 349 22.90 21.26 -7.21
N ASP A 350 21.83 20.92 -7.94
CA ASP A 350 20.56 21.65 -7.86
C ASP A 350 19.77 21.30 -6.58
N GLY A 351 20.18 20.27 -5.85
CA GLY A 351 19.59 19.87 -4.57
C GLY A 351 20.21 20.59 -3.37
N GLU A 352 21.40 21.15 -3.53
CA GLU A 352 22.12 21.91 -2.50
C GLU A 352 21.75 23.40 -2.49
N GLN A 353 21.01 23.87 -3.50
CA GLN A 353 20.47 25.23 -3.60
C GLN A 353 19.02 25.29 -3.07
#